data_e27694f87652f82507cbfcbedccb68d9
#
_entry.id   e27694f87652f82507cbfcbedccb68d9
#
_cell.length_a   1.000
_cell.length_b   1.000
_cell.length_c   1.000
_cell.angle_alpha   90.00
_cell.angle_beta   90.00
_cell.angle_gamma   90.00
#
_symmetry.space_group_name_H-M   'P 1'
#
loop_
_entity.id
_entity.type
_entity.pdbx_description
1 polymer ?
#
loop_
_entity_poly.entity_id
_entity_poly.type
_entity_poly.pdbx_seq_one_letter_code
_entity_poly.pdbx_strand_id
1 'polypeptide(L)'
;LLVMPLTPFEIMMAKIWANGLAVLIGVTFALLVMVQQVLKVPIAGSLPLFLAAAACYLFAAASIGIFLGTLSRSMPQFGLLVILSIIPLLMLSGGVSPRESMPQLVQNIMLAAPTTYFVRLAQAILYRGAGFDVIWRDLLAMTGVGACFFTVALLRFRRAVTQTQV
;
A
#
# COMPACT_ATOMS: atom_id res chain seq x y z
N LEU A 1 30.34 1.27 -19.35
CA LEU A 1 29.06 1.14 -18.64
C LEU A 1 28.76 -0.33 -18.46
N LEU A 2 28.98 -0.83 -17.26
CA LEU A 2 28.71 -2.20 -16.85
C LEU A 2 27.19 -2.44 -17.00
N VAL A 3 26.80 -3.23 -18.00
CA VAL A 3 25.45 -3.77 -18.11
C VAL A 3 25.32 -4.84 -17.03
N MET A 4 24.88 -4.44 -15.85
CA MET A 4 24.49 -5.41 -14.83
C MET A 4 23.21 -6.10 -15.33
N PRO A 5 23.16 -7.41 -15.43
CA PRO A 5 21.96 -8.17 -15.79
C PRO A 5 21.00 -8.18 -14.60
N LEU A 6 20.34 -7.04 -14.34
CA LEU A 6 19.33 -6.93 -13.27
C LEU A 6 18.04 -7.60 -13.75
N THR A 7 17.52 -8.48 -12.94
CA THR A 7 16.22 -9.10 -13.22
C THR A 7 15.09 -8.08 -12.99
N PRO A 8 13.97 -8.18 -13.73
CA PRO A 8 12.78 -7.33 -13.51
C PRO A 8 12.30 -7.35 -12.06
N PHE A 9 12.44 -8.48 -11.39
CA PHE A 9 12.09 -8.64 -9.99
C PHE A 9 12.98 -7.79 -9.07
N GLU A 10 14.28 -7.78 -9.29
CA GLU A 10 15.24 -6.99 -8.50
C GLU A 10 14.99 -5.50 -8.63
N ILE A 11 14.70 -5.02 -9.84
CA ILE A 11 14.37 -3.61 -10.09
C ILE A 11 13.10 -3.20 -9.35
N MET A 12 12.05 -4.03 -9.42
CA MET A 12 10.78 -3.76 -8.74
C MET A 12 10.96 -3.78 -7.22
N MET A 13 11.66 -4.76 -6.68
CA MET A 13 11.91 -4.87 -5.24
C MET A 13 12.77 -3.72 -4.73
N ALA A 14 13.82 -3.33 -5.44
CA ALA A 14 14.66 -2.19 -5.08
C ALA A 14 13.85 -0.89 -4.96
N LYS A 15 12.94 -0.62 -5.92
CA LYS A 15 12.04 0.54 -5.86
C LYS A 15 11.10 0.49 -4.66
N ILE A 16 10.50 -0.67 -4.39
CA ILE A 16 9.59 -0.86 -3.25
C ILE A 16 10.34 -0.59 -1.94
N TRP A 17 11.53 -1.18 -1.78
CA TRP A 17 12.32 -1.00 -0.57
C TRP A 17 12.80 0.44 -0.38
N ALA A 18 13.35 1.06 -1.41
CA ALA A 18 13.85 2.42 -1.32
C ALA A 18 12.75 3.42 -0.94
N ASN A 19 11.63 3.39 -1.65
CA ASN A 19 10.51 4.28 -1.37
C ASN A 19 9.81 3.90 -0.05
N GLY A 20 9.64 2.61 0.21
CA GLY A 20 9.02 2.10 1.43
C GLY A 20 9.78 2.53 2.68
N LEU A 21 11.12 2.42 2.68
CA LEU A 21 11.95 2.83 3.81
C LEU A 21 11.84 4.33 4.08
N ALA A 22 11.89 5.16 3.03
CA ALA A 22 11.75 6.60 3.17
C ALA A 22 10.40 6.99 3.79
N VAL A 23 9.30 6.36 3.34
CA VAL A 23 7.96 6.61 3.88
C VAL A 23 7.86 6.09 5.32
N LEU A 24 8.40 4.91 5.66
CA LEU A 24 8.38 4.38 7.02
C LEU A 24 9.12 5.31 8.00
N ILE A 25 10.26 5.86 7.60
CA ILE A 25 11.00 6.86 8.41
C ILE A 25 10.11 8.09 8.62
N GLY A 26 9.48 8.61 7.57
CA GLY A 26 8.58 9.76 7.66
C GLY A 26 7.37 9.50 8.56
N VAL A 27 6.74 8.34 8.45
CA VAL A 27 5.61 7.92 9.30
C VAL A 27 6.04 7.78 10.75
N THR A 28 7.21 7.19 11.02
CA THR A 28 7.75 7.04 12.38
C THR A 28 7.99 8.41 13.01
N PHE A 29 8.63 9.30 12.25
CA PHE A 29 8.87 10.68 12.71
C PHE A 29 7.55 11.41 12.99
N ALA A 30 6.57 11.33 12.06
CA ALA A 30 5.28 11.97 12.24
C ALA A 30 4.53 11.45 13.48
N LEU A 31 4.54 10.14 13.74
CA LEU A 31 3.90 9.57 14.92
C LEU A 31 4.58 9.97 16.21
N LEU A 32 5.91 9.90 16.28
CA LEU A 32 6.65 10.20 17.50
C LEU A 32 6.64 11.70 17.80
N VAL A 33 6.85 12.55 16.81
CA VAL A 33 6.97 13.99 17.01
C VAL A 33 5.60 14.67 17.00
N MET A 34 4.82 14.50 15.91
CA MET A 34 3.55 15.23 15.78
C MET A 34 2.48 14.67 16.70
N VAL A 35 2.27 13.35 16.73
CA VAL A 35 1.14 12.75 17.46
C VAL A 35 1.45 12.70 18.96
N GLN A 36 2.61 12.20 19.36
CA GLN A 36 2.92 12.04 20.78
C GLN A 36 3.42 13.33 21.45
N GLN A 37 4.31 14.10 20.80
CA GLN A 37 4.91 15.28 21.46
C GLN A 37 4.10 16.55 21.25
N VAL A 38 3.63 16.83 20.03
CA VAL A 38 2.90 18.07 19.72
C VAL A 38 1.44 17.95 20.12
N LEU A 39 0.74 16.91 19.62
CA LEU A 39 -0.69 16.72 19.90
C LEU A 39 -0.98 16.05 21.23
N LYS A 40 0.05 15.47 21.88
CA LYS A 40 -0.06 14.74 23.17
C LYS A 40 -1.17 13.67 23.18
N VAL A 41 -1.44 13.07 22.03
CA VAL A 41 -2.44 11.99 21.90
C VAL A 41 -1.80 10.68 22.32
N PRO A 42 -2.33 9.98 23.34
CA PRO A 42 -1.80 8.69 23.76
C PRO A 42 -2.08 7.65 22.66
N ILE A 43 -1.02 6.97 22.19
CA ILE A 43 -1.16 5.83 21.28
C ILE A 43 -1.41 4.60 22.16
N ALA A 44 -2.60 3.99 22.03
CA ALA A 44 -3.00 2.85 22.85
C ALA A 44 -2.25 1.55 22.48
N GLY A 45 -1.79 1.43 21.24
CA GLY A 45 -1.17 0.21 20.72
C GLY A 45 0.33 0.26 20.59
N SER A 46 0.92 -0.84 20.12
CA SER A 46 2.36 -0.96 19.91
C SER A 46 2.80 -0.32 18.59
N LEU A 47 3.72 0.64 18.69
CA LEU A 47 4.33 1.31 17.53
C LEU A 47 5.01 0.32 16.55
N PRO A 48 5.76 -0.71 17.00
CA PRO A 48 6.37 -1.68 16.10
C PRO A 48 5.33 -2.44 15.28
N LEU A 49 4.19 -2.78 15.87
CA LEU A 49 3.11 -3.50 15.20
C LEU A 49 2.47 -2.62 14.12
N PHE A 50 2.27 -1.34 14.41
CA PHE A 50 1.79 -0.37 13.43
C PHE A 50 2.78 -0.21 12.27
N LEU A 51 4.08 -0.11 12.53
CA LEU A 51 5.10 0.01 11.50
C LEU A 51 5.20 -1.24 10.62
N ALA A 52 5.02 -2.44 11.20
CA ALA A 52 4.92 -3.67 10.43
C ALA A 52 3.70 -3.67 9.50
N ALA A 53 2.53 -3.24 9.99
CA ALA A 53 1.33 -3.08 9.17
C ALA A 53 1.53 -2.02 8.07
N ALA A 54 2.19 -0.90 8.39
CA ALA A 54 2.52 0.13 7.42
C ALA A 54 3.49 -0.37 6.33
N ALA A 55 4.48 -1.19 6.69
CA ALA A 55 5.39 -1.81 5.72
C ALA A 55 4.65 -2.75 4.74
N CYS A 56 3.74 -3.58 5.25
CA CYS A 56 2.89 -4.44 4.41
C CYS A 56 1.98 -3.61 3.49
N TYR A 57 1.42 -2.50 4.00
CA TYR A 57 0.62 -1.59 3.19
C TYR A 57 1.44 -0.92 2.09
N LEU A 58 2.64 -0.44 2.40
CA LEU A 58 3.54 0.18 1.42
C LEU A 58 3.93 -0.80 0.31
N PHE A 59 4.18 -2.06 0.65
CA PHE A 59 4.39 -3.11 -0.34
C PHE A 59 3.17 -3.26 -1.26
N ALA A 60 1.96 -3.35 -0.71
CA ALA A 60 0.73 -3.48 -1.49
C ALA A 60 0.45 -2.24 -2.35
N ALA A 61 0.61 -1.04 -1.80
CA ALA A 61 0.41 0.22 -2.51
C ALA A 61 1.43 0.39 -3.65
N ALA A 62 2.70 0.09 -3.41
CA ALA A 62 3.74 0.13 -4.44
C ALA A 62 3.47 -0.89 -5.55
N SER A 63 2.98 -2.08 -5.21
CA SER A 63 2.60 -3.12 -6.18
C SER A 63 1.48 -2.65 -7.12
N ILE A 64 0.47 -1.97 -6.58
CA ILE A 64 -0.59 -1.32 -7.39
C ILE A 64 0.01 -0.21 -8.27
N GLY A 65 0.87 0.63 -7.72
CA GLY A 65 1.54 1.70 -8.47
C GLY A 65 2.35 1.15 -9.67
N ILE A 66 3.12 0.09 -9.45
CA ILE A 66 3.88 -0.58 -10.52
C ILE A 66 2.91 -1.20 -11.54
N PHE A 67 1.84 -1.85 -11.09
CA PHE A 67 0.81 -2.40 -11.98
C PHE A 67 0.20 -1.32 -12.88
N LEU A 68 -0.22 -0.17 -12.31
CA LEU A 68 -0.72 0.97 -13.08
C LEU A 68 0.33 1.50 -14.07
N GLY A 69 1.61 1.50 -13.66
CA GLY A 69 2.73 1.85 -14.54
C GLY A 69 2.85 0.92 -15.74
N THR A 70 2.55 -0.37 -15.59
CA THR A 70 2.55 -1.32 -16.72
C THR A 70 1.37 -1.17 -17.68
N LEU A 71 0.31 -0.48 -17.25
CA LEU A 71 -0.87 -0.18 -18.08
C LEU A 71 -0.71 1.11 -18.88
N SER A 72 0.06 2.05 -18.36
CA SER A 72 0.26 3.37 -18.98
C SER A 72 1.28 3.32 -20.10
N ARG A 73 0.99 4.03 -21.18
CA ARG A 73 1.91 4.20 -22.33
C ARG A 73 2.63 5.55 -22.31
N SER A 74 2.18 6.48 -21.48
CA SER A 74 2.75 7.83 -21.35
C SER A 74 2.66 8.32 -19.92
N MET A 75 3.54 9.27 -19.53
CA MET A 75 3.52 9.88 -18.20
C MET A 75 2.20 10.57 -17.85
N PRO A 76 1.56 11.35 -18.74
CA PRO A 76 0.24 11.92 -18.46
C PRO A 76 -0.83 10.86 -18.23
N GLN A 77 -0.83 9.78 -19.02
CA GLN A 77 -1.76 8.67 -18.84
C GLN A 77 -1.54 7.96 -17.49
N PHE A 78 -0.29 7.77 -17.07
CA PHE A 78 0.03 7.22 -15.75
C PHE A 78 -0.54 8.10 -14.64
N GLY A 79 -0.30 9.42 -14.70
CA GLY A 79 -0.83 10.35 -13.71
C GLY A 79 -2.36 10.31 -13.61
N LEU A 80 -3.05 10.26 -14.76
CA LEU A 80 -4.50 10.16 -14.81
C LEU A 80 -5.01 8.85 -14.21
N LEU A 81 -4.39 7.71 -14.52
CA LEU A 81 -4.74 6.41 -13.94
C LEU A 81 -4.53 6.39 -12.42
N VAL A 82 -3.43 6.99 -11.95
CA VAL A 82 -3.14 7.10 -10.52
C VAL A 82 -4.21 7.93 -9.81
N ILE A 83 -4.54 9.12 -10.33
CA ILE A 83 -5.57 9.98 -9.74
C ILE A 83 -6.93 9.28 -9.74
N LEU A 84 -7.32 8.69 -10.87
CA LEU A 84 -8.60 7.99 -11.01
C LEU A 84 -8.71 6.77 -10.08
N SER A 85 -7.59 6.14 -9.74
CA SER A 85 -7.57 5.00 -8.81
C SER A 85 -7.48 5.44 -7.34
N ILE A 86 -6.61 6.41 -7.02
CA ILE A 86 -6.34 6.80 -5.63
C ILE A 86 -7.51 7.55 -5.01
N ILE A 87 -8.15 8.46 -5.74
CA ILE A 87 -9.25 9.28 -5.17
C ILE A 87 -10.40 8.40 -4.68
N PRO A 88 -10.97 7.47 -5.49
CA PRO A 88 -12.00 6.57 -4.99
C PRO A 88 -11.50 5.67 -3.84
N LEU A 89 -10.26 5.18 -3.92
CA LEU A 89 -9.68 4.34 -2.87
C LEU A 89 -9.61 5.09 -1.53
N LEU A 90 -9.19 6.35 -1.52
CA LEU A 90 -9.13 7.16 -0.31
C LEU A 90 -10.53 7.48 0.23
N MET A 91 -11.45 7.91 -0.64
CA MET A 91 -12.80 8.28 -0.25
C MET A 91 -13.59 7.10 0.34
N LEU A 92 -13.43 5.92 -0.25
CA LEU A 92 -14.19 4.72 0.09
C LEU A 92 -13.45 3.76 1.04
N SER A 93 -12.24 4.11 1.49
CA SER A 93 -11.43 3.24 2.35
C SER A 93 -11.96 3.06 3.78
N GLY A 94 -12.93 3.89 4.17
CA GLY A 94 -13.45 3.92 5.56
C GLY A 94 -12.76 4.95 6.45
N GLY A 95 -11.75 5.68 5.95
CA GLY A 95 -11.08 6.74 6.68
C GLY A 95 -11.83 8.08 6.65
N VAL A 96 -12.48 8.37 5.53
CA VAL A 96 -13.27 9.61 5.32
C VAL A 96 -14.75 9.34 5.49
N SER A 97 -15.27 8.31 4.85
CA SER A 97 -16.68 7.91 4.94
C SER A 97 -16.83 6.61 5.71
N PRO A 98 -17.68 6.53 6.74
CA PRO A 98 -17.92 5.29 7.47
C PRO A 98 -18.38 4.17 6.52
N ARG A 99 -17.83 3.01 6.69
CA ARG A 99 -18.07 1.87 5.81
C ARG A 99 -19.51 1.39 5.84
N GLU A 100 -20.17 1.53 7.00
CA GLU A 100 -21.56 1.15 7.23
C GLU A 100 -22.55 1.99 6.42
N SER A 101 -22.16 3.20 5.99
CA SER A 101 -23.00 4.08 5.17
C SER A 101 -22.94 3.76 3.67
N MET A 102 -22.07 2.85 3.24
CA MET A 102 -21.87 2.53 1.83
C MET A 102 -22.77 1.37 1.37
N PRO A 103 -23.25 1.37 0.10
CA PRO A 103 -23.92 0.22 -0.49
C PRO A 103 -23.06 -1.04 -0.43
N GLN A 104 -23.67 -2.21 -0.23
CA GLN A 104 -22.97 -3.49 -0.11
C GLN A 104 -22.05 -3.81 -1.31
N LEU A 105 -22.47 -3.41 -2.51
CA LEU A 105 -21.67 -3.61 -3.72
C LEU A 105 -20.34 -2.85 -3.64
N VAL A 106 -20.36 -1.60 -3.15
CA VAL A 106 -19.15 -0.78 -2.96
C VAL A 106 -18.28 -1.39 -1.86
N GLN A 107 -18.88 -1.83 -0.75
CA GLN A 107 -18.15 -2.52 0.32
C GLN A 107 -17.40 -3.74 -0.19
N ASN A 108 -18.02 -4.55 -1.05
CA ASN A 108 -17.41 -5.76 -1.62
C ASN A 108 -16.28 -5.43 -2.60
N ILE A 109 -16.45 -4.41 -3.45
CA ILE A 109 -15.37 -3.96 -4.36
C ILE A 109 -14.17 -3.46 -3.56
N MET A 110 -14.40 -2.74 -2.47
CA MET A 110 -13.35 -2.19 -1.62
C MET A 110 -12.58 -3.25 -0.82
N LEU A 111 -13.05 -4.50 -0.77
CA LEU A 111 -12.26 -5.63 -0.23
C LEU A 111 -11.03 -5.95 -1.11
N ALA A 112 -11.04 -5.57 -2.38
CA ALA A 112 -9.86 -5.68 -3.24
C ALA A 112 -8.84 -4.54 -3.02
N ALA A 113 -9.16 -3.55 -2.19
CA ALA A 113 -8.33 -2.39 -1.94
C ALA A 113 -7.51 -2.56 -0.65
N PRO A 114 -6.17 -2.58 -0.69
CA PRO A 114 -5.35 -2.72 0.51
C PRO A 114 -5.53 -1.55 1.49
N THR A 115 -5.90 -0.38 1.00
CA THR A 115 -6.19 0.82 1.80
C THR A 115 -7.29 0.56 2.84
N THR A 116 -8.32 -0.21 2.49
CA THR A 116 -9.42 -0.57 3.40
C THR A 116 -8.94 -1.36 4.61
N TYR A 117 -8.06 -2.33 4.37
CA TYR A 117 -7.46 -3.13 5.45
C TYR A 117 -6.52 -2.28 6.30
N PHE A 118 -5.71 -1.44 5.67
CA PHE A 118 -4.78 -0.56 6.38
C PHE A 118 -5.49 0.42 7.31
N VAL A 119 -6.58 1.06 6.86
CA VAL A 119 -7.37 1.98 7.70
C VAL A 119 -7.93 1.24 8.92
N ARG A 120 -8.48 0.02 8.73
CA ARG A 120 -8.96 -0.79 9.86
C ARG A 120 -7.84 -1.19 10.81
N LEU A 121 -6.70 -1.61 10.29
CA LEU A 121 -5.51 -1.94 11.08
C LEU A 121 -5.00 -0.75 11.88
N ALA A 122 -4.87 0.41 11.24
CA ALA A 122 -4.43 1.64 11.88
C ALA A 122 -5.37 2.03 13.02
N GLN A 123 -6.68 2.01 12.78
CA GLN A 123 -7.69 2.31 13.80
C GLN A 123 -7.65 1.28 14.96
N ALA A 124 -7.54 -0.01 14.65
CA ALA A 124 -7.48 -1.05 15.67
C ALA A 124 -6.23 -0.92 16.54
N ILE A 125 -5.06 -0.68 15.96
CA ILE A 125 -3.80 -0.57 16.68
C ILE A 125 -3.72 0.75 17.45
N LEU A 126 -3.91 1.90 16.77
CA LEU A 126 -3.64 3.20 17.36
C LEU A 126 -4.70 3.62 18.39
N TYR A 127 -5.99 3.33 18.13
CA TYR A 127 -7.08 3.78 19.01
C TYR A 127 -7.55 2.71 19.99
N ARG A 128 -7.54 1.42 19.58
CA ARG A 128 -8.07 0.32 20.40
C ARG A 128 -6.97 -0.50 21.08
N GLY A 129 -5.70 -0.26 20.77
CA GLY A 129 -4.59 -1.03 21.32
C GLY A 129 -4.60 -2.51 20.90
N ALA A 130 -5.18 -2.84 19.75
CA ALA A 130 -5.32 -4.23 19.31
C ALA A 130 -3.95 -4.90 19.14
N GLY A 131 -3.83 -6.12 19.68
CA GLY A 131 -2.67 -6.97 19.52
C GLY A 131 -2.67 -7.72 18.18
N PHE A 132 -1.60 -8.46 17.94
CA PHE A 132 -1.42 -9.27 16.72
C PHE A 132 -2.58 -10.28 16.50
N ASP A 133 -3.11 -10.85 17.59
CA ASP A 133 -4.19 -11.85 17.54
C ASP A 133 -5.47 -11.34 16.86
N VAL A 134 -5.70 -10.03 16.91
CA VAL A 134 -6.89 -9.41 16.30
C VAL A 134 -6.64 -9.02 14.85
N ILE A 135 -5.43 -8.55 14.55
CA ILE A 135 -5.13 -7.89 13.26
C ILE A 135 -4.57 -8.83 12.18
N TRP A 136 -4.14 -10.02 12.52
CA TRP A 136 -3.44 -10.92 11.60
C TRP A 136 -4.24 -11.27 10.34
N ARG A 137 -5.57 -11.37 10.44
CA ARG A 137 -6.45 -11.65 9.29
C ARG A 137 -6.43 -10.51 8.28
N ASP A 138 -6.56 -9.28 8.75
CA ASP A 138 -6.52 -8.09 7.88
C ASP A 138 -5.12 -7.88 7.29
N LEU A 139 -4.08 -8.20 8.06
CA LEU A 139 -2.69 -8.15 7.60
C LEU A 139 -2.44 -9.16 6.47
N LEU A 140 -2.91 -10.41 6.64
CA LEU A 140 -2.82 -11.44 5.60
C LEU A 140 -3.61 -11.07 4.35
N ALA A 141 -4.83 -10.58 4.50
CA ALA A 141 -5.66 -10.15 3.39
C ALA A 141 -4.99 -9.02 2.60
N MET A 142 -4.48 -8.00 3.30
CA MET A 142 -3.77 -6.87 2.70
C MET A 142 -2.51 -7.31 1.95
N THR A 143 -1.69 -8.16 2.57
CA THR A 143 -0.47 -8.70 1.96
C THR A 143 -0.79 -9.59 0.77
N GLY A 144 -1.85 -10.40 0.85
CA GLY A 144 -2.33 -11.24 -0.24
C GLY A 144 -2.78 -10.43 -1.46
N VAL A 145 -3.54 -9.35 -1.25
CA VAL A 145 -3.92 -8.43 -2.32
C VAL A 145 -2.66 -7.79 -2.94
N GLY A 146 -1.72 -7.32 -2.11
CA GLY A 146 -0.45 -6.76 -2.58
C GLY A 146 0.37 -7.76 -3.41
N ALA A 147 0.48 -9.01 -2.95
CA ALA A 147 1.18 -10.07 -3.67
C ALA A 147 0.51 -10.41 -5.00
N CYS A 148 -0.82 -10.40 -5.08
CA CYS A 148 -1.56 -10.60 -6.31
C CYS A 148 -1.22 -9.50 -7.34
N PHE A 149 -1.32 -8.23 -6.96
CA PHE A 149 -0.98 -7.10 -7.85
C PHE A 149 0.51 -7.13 -8.24
N PHE A 150 1.40 -7.46 -7.31
CA PHE A 150 2.82 -7.60 -7.59
C PHE A 150 3.10 -8.67 -8.64
N THR A 151 2.49 -9.85 -8.49
CA THR A 151 2.65 -10.97 -9.42
C THR A 151 2.15 -10.61 -10.81
N VAL A 152 0.96 -9.98 -10.91
CA VAL A 152 0.41 -9.52 -12.18
C VAL A 152 1.31 -8.46 -12.83
N ALA A 153 1.78 -7.50 -12.05
CA ALA A 153 2.70 -6.46 -12.51
C ALA A 153 4.01 -7.07 -13.04
N LEU A 154 4.58 -8.02 -12.31
CA LEU A 154 5.81 -8.72 -12.69
C LEU A 154 5.65 -9.49 -14.01
N LEU A 155 4.54 -10.21 -14.17
CA LEU A 155 4.25 -10.97 -15.39
C LEU A 155 4.09 -10.03 -16.60
N ARG A 156 3.41 -8.91 -16.43
CA ARG A 156 3.25 -7.90 -17.49
C ARG A 156 4.59 -7.23 -17.84
N PHE A 157 5.36 -6.87 -16.83
CA PHE A 157 6.67 -6.25 -17.02
C PHE A 157 7.64 -7.17 -17.77
N ARG A 158 7.67 -8.46 -17.42
CA ARG A 158 8.46 -9.47 -18.15
C ARG A 158 8.09 -9.54 -19.62
N ARG A 159 6.79 -9.55 -19.95
CA ARG A 159 6.31 -9.60 -21.34
C ARG A 159 6.72 -8.35 -22.12
N ALA A 160 6.63 -7.18 -21.50
CA ALA A 160 7.02 -5.92 -22.14
C ALA A 160 8.52 -5.88 -22.49
N VAL A 161 9.38 -6.35 -21.58
CA VAL A 161 10.84 -6.39 -21.81
C VAL A 161 11.22 -7.39 -22.91
N THR A 162 10.54 -8.56 -22.97
CA THR A 162 10.82 -9.57 -23.98
C THR A 162 10.42 -9.13 -25.39
N GLN A 163 9.38 -8.29 -25.53
CA GLN A 163 8.93 -7.76 -26.82
C GLN A 163 9.82 -6.64 -27.37
N THR A 164 10.68 -6.04 -26.57
CA THR A 164 11.57 -4.94 -26.99
C THR A 164 12.94 -5.49 -27.48
N GLN A 165 13.17 -6.79 -27.36
CA GLN A 165 14.42 -7.44 -27.77
C GLN A 165 14.29 -8.17 -29.13
N VAL A 166 13.17 -8.06 -29.83
CA VAL A 166 12.93 -8.54 -31.20
C VAL A 166 12.82 -7.33 -32.14
#